data_c3521a7ddb3c1605a019f9ea591193e6
#
_entry.id   c3521a7ddb3c1605a019f9ea591193e6
#
_cell.length_a   1.000
_cell.length_b   1.000
_cell.length_c   1.000
_cell.angle_alpha   90.00
_cell.angle_beta   90.00
_cell.angle_gamma   90.00
#
_symmetry.space_group_name_H-M   'P 1'
#
loop_
_entity.id
_entity.type
_entity.pdbx_description
1 polymer ?
#
loop_
_entity_poly.entity_id
_entity_poly.type
_entity_poly.pdbx_seq_one_letter_code
_entity_poly.pdbx_strand_id
1 'polypeptide(L)'
;MRNLLLHWREEMDEALKDMAIQCYGYGRWDAPYWFIGPEQGQASKENHDLEPRLKAWLRLGARELDDCEEFSVAINEHSWHRDGKLQSTWRPLILLLMTFLNRPADKESLRTYQRHQWAEQLVRPALSNFPV
;
A
#
# COMPACT_ATOMS: atom_id res chain seq x y z
N MET A 1 33.37 -14.06 1.67
CA MET A 1 31.95 -14.40 1.58
C MET A 1 31.12 -13.92 2.77
N ARG A 2 31.54 -14.16 4.00
CA ARG A 2 30.84 -13.64 5.21
C ARG A 2 30.69 -12.11 5.25
N ASN A 3 31.72 -11.37 4.85
CA ASN A 3 31.70 -9.91 4.86
C ASN A 3 30.73 -9.29 3.82
N LEU A 4 30.56 -9.92 2.67
CA LEU A 4 29.62 -9.47 1.65
C LEU A 4 28.16 -9.65 2.09
N LEU A 5 27.83 -10.75 2.77
CA LEU A 5 26.48 -11.01 3.29
C LEU A 5 26.11 -10.10 4.46
N LEU A 6 27.09 -9.75 5.31
CA LEU A 6 26.89 -8.79 6.41
C LEU A 6 26.67 -7.39 5.85
N HIS A 7 27.47 -6.97 4.90
CA HIS A 7 27.33 -5.66 4.25
C HIS A 7 25.98 -5.51 3.54
N TRP A 8 25.56 -6.55 2.84
CA TRP A 8 24.25 -6.58 2.17
C TRP A 8 23.07 -6.49 3.15
N ARG A 9 23.16 -7.14 4.32
CA ARG A 9 22.17 -7.02 5.39
C ARG A 9 22.10 -5.62 5.97
N GLU A 10 23.23 -5.00 6.24
CA GLU A 10 23.30 -3.64 6.75
C GLU A 10 22.69 -2.63 5.77
N GLU A 11 22.96 -2.76 4.47
CA GLU A 11 22.37 -1.92 3.43
C GLU A 11 20.84 -2.12 3.34
N MET A 12 20.37 -3.36 3.45
CA MET A 12 18.93 -3.66 3.48
C MET A 12 18.25 -3.08 4.70
N ASP A 13 18.86 -3.18 5.87
CA ASP A 13 18.30 -2.64 7.11
C ASP A 13 18.20 -1.11 7.06
N GLU A 14 19.20 -0.43 6.53
CA GLU A 14 19.16 1.02 6.33
C GLU A 14 18.08 1.43 5.31
N ALA A 15 17.97 0.71 4.21
CA ALA A 15 16.93 0.97 3.22
C ALA A 15 15.51 0.73 3.76
N LEU A 16 15.32 -0.26 4.64
CA LEU A 16 14.05 -0.49 5.32
C LEU A 16 13.70 0.64 6.28
N LYS A 17 14.68 1.18 6.99
CA LYS A 17 14.48 2.37 7.84
C LYS A 17 14.09 3.58 7.01
N ASP A 18 14.76 3.81 5.89
CA ASP A 18 14.42 4.89 4.97
C ASP A 18 12.99 4.76 4.44
N MET A 19 12.59 3.56 4.03
CA MET A 19 11.22 3.29 3.59
C MET A 19 10.21 3.55 4.72
N ALA A 20 10.51 3.10 5.94
CA ALA A 20 9.63 3.31 7.08
C ALA A 20 9.41 4.78 7.42
N ILE A 21 10.42 5.62 7.21
CA ILE A 21 10.35 7.07 7.48
C ILE A 21 9.75 7.84 6.31
N GLN A 22 10.07 7.49 5.07
CA GLN A 22 9.78 8.28 3.88
C GLN A 22 8.53 7.84 3.12
N CYS A 23 8.17 6.56 3.19
CA CYS A 23 7.00 6.05 2.50
C CYS A 23 5.72 6.25 3.33
N TYR A 24 4.87 7.14 2.89
CA TYR A 24 3.61 7.43 3.59
C TYR A 24 2.44 6.56 3.14
N GLY A 25 2.58 5.81 2.08
CA GLY A 25 1.52 4.93 1.58
C GLY A 25 1.22 5.13 0.10
N TYR A 26 -0.06 5.07 -0.24
CA TYR A 26 -0.52 5.11 -1.62
C TYR A 26 -1.46 6.28 -1.85
N GLY A 27 -1.48 6.79 -3.07
CA GLY A 27 -2.40 7.81 -3.51
C GLY A 27 -1.72 9.14 -3.78
N ARG A 28 -2.46 10.20 -3.62
CA ARG A 28 -2.03 11.56 -3.93
C ARG A 28 -2.28 12.49 -2.76
N TRP A 29 -1.37 13.42 -2.52
CA TRP A 29 -1.52 14.43 -1.47
C TRP A 29 -2.74 15.34 -1.66
N ASP A 30 -3.15 15.55 -2.90
CA ASP A 30 -4.33 16.35 -3.26
C ASP A 30 -5.62 15.54 -3.34
N ALA A 31 -5.60 14.28 -2.94
CA ALA A 31 -6.80 13.44 -2.91
C ALA A 31 -7.86 14.04 -1.96
N PRO A 32 -9.15 14.05 -2.35
CA PRO A 32 -10.21 14.64 -1.54
C PRO A 32 -10.48 13.86 -0.25
N TYR A 33 -10.12 12.57 -0.21
CA TYR A 33 -10.35 11.70 0.94
C TYR A 33 -9.07 10.98 1.33
N TRP A 34 -8.83 10.94 2.61
CA TRP A 34 -7.66 10.29 3.20
C TRP A 34 -8.11 9.19 4.16
N PHE A 35 -7.62 7.98 3.93
CA PHE A 35 -7.83 6.85 4.81
C PHE A 35 -6.53 6.58 5.56
N ILE A 36 -6.53 6.85 6.85
CA ILE A 36 -5.38 6.65 7.71
C ILE A 36 -5.66 5.43 8.58
N GLY A 37 -4.88 4.40 8.37
CA GLY A 37 -5.07 3.11 9.03
C GLY A 37 -3.77 2.54 9.59
N PRO A 38 -3.83 1.33 10.13
CA PRO A 38 -2.66 0.62 10.61
C PRO A 38 -1.69 0.27 9.47
N GLU A 39 -0.54 -0.25 9.82
CA GLU A 39 0.47 -0.72 8.88
C GLU A 39 -0.09 -1.65 7.81
N GLN A 40 0.62 -1.72 6.69
CA GLN A 40 0.33 -2.70 5.65
C GLN A 40 0.29 -4.10 6.25
N GLY A 41 -0.79 -4.83 5.96
CA GLY A 41 -0.90 -6.23 6.35
C GLY A 41 0.25 -7.07 5.78
N GLN A 42 0.78 -7.95 6.57
CA GLN A 42 1.74 -8.95 6.14
C GLN A 42 1.04 -10.30 5.98
N ALA A 43 1.25 -10.94 4.85
CA ALA A 43 0.68 -12.27 4.58
C ALA A 43 1.34 -13.36 5.43
N SER A 44 2.55 -13.16 5.91
CA SER A 44 3.26 -14.06 6.80
C SER A 44 3.85 -13.33 8.01
N LYS A 45 3.97 -14.04 9.13
CA LYS A 45 4.64 -13.55 10.34
C LYS A 45 6.17 -13.46 10.19
N GLU A 46 6.70 -14.07 9.16
CA GLU A 46 8.11 -14.03 8.83
C GLU A 46 8.32 -12.95 7.78
N ASN A 47 8.97 -11.88 8.03
CA ASN A 47 9.25 -10.68 7.21
C ASN A 47 9.53 -10.88 5.70
N HIS A 48 9.07 -11.98 5.11
CA HIS A 48 9.27 -12.34 3.71
C HIS A 48 8.63 -11.35 2.71
N ASP A 49 7.61 -10.61 3.15
CA ASP A 49 6.93 -9.63 2.30
C ASP A 49 7.63 -8.28 2.27
N LEU A 50 8.55 -8.01 3.20
CA LEU A 50 9.23 -6.72 3.29
C LEU A 50 10.24 -6.52 2.18
N GLU A 51 11.03 -7.53 1.86
CA GLU A 51 12.06 -7.43 0.82
C GLU A 51 11.49 -7.13 -0.58
N PRO A 52 10.46 -7.83 -1.08
CA PRO A 52 9.82 -7.49 -2.34
C PRO A 52 9.23 -6.08 -2.34
N ARG A 53 8.63 -5.65 -1.23
CA ARG A 53 8.07 -4.30 -1.08
C ARG A 53 9.15 -3.23 -1.10
N LEU A 54 10.24 -3.45 -0.38
CA LEU A 54 11.39 -2.55 -0.39
C LEU A 54 11.99 -2.41 -1.78
N LYS A 55 12.20 -3.53 -2.48
CA LYS A 55 12.72 -3.52 -3.86
C LYS A 55 11.79 -2.79 -4.82
N ALA A 56 10.49 -2.98 -4.69
CA ALA A 56 9.49 -2.27 -5.48
C ALA A 56 9.54 -0.76 -5.21
N TRP A 57 9.55 -0.37 -3.94
CA TRP A 57 9.63 1.04 -3.54
C TRP A 57 10.87 1.74 -4.09
N LEU A 58 12.05 1.11 -3.96
CA LEU A 58 13.30 1.64 -4.50
C LEU A 58 13.26 1.75 -6.04
N ARG A 59 12.74 0.72 -6.72
CA ARG A 59 12.61 0.70 -8.18
C ARG A 59 11.67 1.79 -8.70
N LEU A 60 10.61 2.09 -7.96
CA LEU A 60 9.65 3.14 -8.30
C LEU A 60 10.12 4.55 -7.91
N GLY A 61 11.35 4.70 -7.41
CA GLY A 61 11.98 5.98 -7.15
C GLY A 61 11.93 6.44 -5.70
N ALA A 62 11.69 5.54 -4.75
CA ALA A 62 11.65 5.83 -3.31
C ALA A 62 10.72 7.00 -2.98
N ARG A 63 9.53 7.01 -3.55
CA ARG A 63 8.55 8.09 -3.43
C ARG A 63 7.88 8.12 -2.06
N GLU A 64 7.45 9.28 -1.62
CA GLU A 64 6.65 9.45 -0.39
C GLU A 64 5.27 8.78 -0.52
N LEU A 65 4.65 8.91 -1.68
CA LEU A 65 3.42 8.22 -2.03
C LEU A 65 3.61 7.47 -3.33
N ASP A 66 3.25 6.20 -3.34
CA ASP A 66 3.22 5.38 -4.54
C ASP A 66 1.81 5.34 -5.14
N ASP A 67 1.73 5.10 -6.44
CA ASP A 67 0.49 4.67 -7.05
C ASP A 67 0.20 3.23 -6.62
N CYS A 68 -0.99 3.00 -6.08
CA CYS A 68 -1.36 1.69 -5.53
C CYS A 68 -1.35 0.59 -6.59
N GLU A 69 -1.75 0.91 -7.81
CA GLU A 69 -1.74 -0.04 -8.93
C GLU A 69 -0.31 -0.35 -9.38
N GLU A 70 0.52 0.68 -9.61
CA GLU A 70 1.93 0.50 -9.99
C GLU A 70 2.68 -0.34 -8.95
N PHE A 71 2.50 -0.04 -7.67
CA PHE A 71 3.14 -0.78 -6.59
C PHE A 71 2.67 -2.23 -6.55
N SER A 72 1.37 -2.47 -6.68
CA SER A 72 0.81 -3.83 -6.70
C SER A 72 1.35 -4.66 -7.88
N VAL A 73 1.49 -4.06 -9.04
CA VAL A 73 2.12 -4.71 -10.21
C VAL A 73 3.60 -5.03 -9.91
N ALA A 74 4.32 -4.10 -9.29
CA ALA A 74 5.73 -4.27 -8.98
C ALA A 74 6.02 -5.41 -7.98
N ILE A 75 5.07 -5.70 -7.08
CA ILE A 75 5.17 -6.83 -6.14
C ILE A 75 4.40 -8.07 -6.58
N ASN A 76 3.91 -8.12 -7.81
CA ASN A 76 3.10 -9.21 -8.37
C ASN A 76 1.73 -9.42 -7.71
N GLU A 77 1.17 -8.40 -7.07
CA GLU A 77 -0.15 -8.43 -6.44
C GLU A 77 -1.15 -7.57 -7.23
N HIS A 78 -1.52 -7.97 -8.42
CA HIS A 78 -2.32 -7.14 -9.34
C HIS A 78 -3.75 -7.63 -9.58
N SER A 79 -4.19 -8.65 -8.86
CA SER A 79 -5.51 -9.26 -9.10
C SER A 79 -6.68 -8.34 -8.75
N TRP A 80 -6.54 -7.49 -7.75
CA TRP A 80 -7.62 -6.67 -7.23
C TRP A 80 -8.18 -5.66 -8.25
N HIS A 81 -7.35 -5.12 -9.12
CA HIS A 81 -7.78 -4.15 -10.13
C HIS A 81 -8.15 -4.80 -11.46
N ARG A 82 -7.69 -6.03 -11.73
CA ARG A 82 -8.02 -6.77 -12.96
C ARG A 82 -9.23 -7.65 -12.78
N ASP A 83 -9.22 -8.50 -11.77
CA ASP A 83 -10.26 -9.53 -11.58
C ASP A 83 -11.48 -9.01 -10.85
N GLY A 84 -11.41 -7.78 -10.35
CA GLY A 84 -12.55 -7.11 -9.72
C GLY A 84 -13.00 -7.74 -8.41
N LYS A 85 -12.17 -8.55 -7.77
CA LYS A 85 -12.47 -9.10 -6.45
C LYS A 85 -12.30 -7.99 -5.41
N LEU A 86 -13.37 -7.71 -4.68
CA LEU A 86 -13.35 -6.70 -3.64
C LEU A 86 -12.43 -7.11 -2.50
N GLN A 87 -11.42 -6.28 -2.23
CA GLN A 87 -10.46 -6.54 -1.16
C GLN A 87 -11.10 -6.39 0.21
N SER A 88 -10.89 -7.38 1.07
CA SER A 88 -11.47 -7.40 2.41
C SER A 88 -11.03 -6.20 3.26
N THR A 89 -9.80 -5.75 3.10
CA THR A 89 -9.25 -4.59 3.81
C THR A 89 -9.87 -3.28 3.35
N TRP A 90 -10.16 -3.13 2.07
CA TRP A 90 -10.70 -1.88 1.51
C TRP A 90 -12.21 -1.81 1.50
N ARG A 91 -12.88 -2.94 1.53
CA ARG A 91 -14.35 -3.00 1.51
C ARG A 91 -15.01 -2.08 2.54
N PRO A 92 -14.67 -2.11 3.83
CA PRO A 92 -15.29 -1.21 4.80
C PRO A 92 -14.99 0.26 4.54
N LEU A 93 -13.81 0.58 4.03
CA LEU A 93 -13.43 1.96 3.71
C LEU A 93 -14.22 2.47 2.51
N ILE A 94 -14.34 1.67 1.46
CA ILE A 94 -15.11 2.03 0.26
C ILE A 94 -16.61 2.13 0.60
N LEU A 95 -17.13 1.20 1.41
CA LEU A 95 -18.51 1.25 1.90
C LEU A 95 -18.79 2.56 2.67
N LEU A 96 -17.90 2.92 3.57
CA LEU A 96 -18.01 4.17 4.32
C LEU A 96 -18.01 5.39 3.39
N LEU A 97 -17.10 5.42 2.42
CA LEU A 97 -16.99 6.50 1.47
C LEU A 97 -18.25 6.62 0.58
N MET A 98 -18.75 5.50 0.05
CA MET A 98 -19.96 5.50 -0.76
C MET A 98 -21.18 5.97 0.03
N THR A 99 -21.30 5.52 1.28
CA THR A 99 -22.36 5.97 2.19
C THR A 99 -22.25 7.47 2.47
N PHE A 100 -21.07 7.96 2.77
CA PHE A 100 -20.79 9.38 2.99
C PHE A 100 -21.15 10.25 1.76
N LEU A 101 -20.83 9.74 0.56
CA LEU A 101 -21.10 10.44 -0.70
C LEU A 101 -22.55 10.26 -1.20
N ASN A 102 -23.38 9.52 -0.46
CA ASN A 102 -24.75 9.17 -0.86
C ASN A 102 -24.81 8.48 -2.24
N ARG A 103 -23.88 7.57 -2.47
CA ARG A 103 -23.80 6.73 -3.68
C ARG A 103 -24.23 5.30 -3.40
N PRO A 104 -24.62 4.54 -4.44
CA PRO A 104 -24.93 3.12 -4.27
C PRO A 104 -23.76 2.36 -3.62
N ALA A 105 -24.08 1.53 -2.64
CA ALA A 105 -23.12 0.79 -1.82
C ALA A 105 -23.34 -0.72 -1.85
N ASP A 106 -24.01 -1.22 -2.87
CA ASP A 106 -24.13 -2.64 -3.15
C ASP A 106 -22.77 -3.23 -3.58
N LYS A 107 -22.64 -4.52 -3.51
CA LYS A 107 -21.36 -5.21 -3.78
C LYS A 107 -20.75 -4.85 -5.15
N GLU A 108 -21.58 -4.78 -6.18
CA GLU A 108 -21.11 -4.45 -7.53
C GLU A 108 -20.63 -3.00 -7.63
N SER A 109 -21.32 -2.07 -7.01
CA SER A 109 -20.91 -0.66 -6.96
C SER A 109 -19.57 -0.49 -6.22
N LEU A 110 -19.37 -1.21 -5.11
CA LEU A 110 -18.09 -1.19 -4.38
C LEU A 110 -16.95 -1.77 -5.21
N ARG A 111 -17.19 -2.85 -5.94
CA ARG A 111 -16.19 -3.46 -6.84
C ARG A 111 -15.81 -2.52 -7.99
N THR A 112 -16.79 -1.88 -8.58
CA THR A 112 -16.56 -0.90 -9.66
C THR A 112 -15.75 0.28 -9.18
N TYR A 113 -16.07 0.80 -8.01
CA TYR A 113 -15.31 1.88 -7.39
C TYR A 113 -13.86 1.48 -7.11
N GLN A 114 -13.64 0.31 -6.53
CA GLN A 114 -12.29 -0.20 -6.26
C GLN A 114 -11.48 -0.30 -7.55
N ARG A 115 -12.07 -0.80 -8.62
CA ARG A 115 -11.39 -1.00 -9.89
C ARG A 115 -10.97 0.30 -10.56
N HIS A 116 -11.81 1.32 -10.52
CA HIS A 116 -11.66 2.50 -11.37
C HIS A 116 -11.29 3.79 -10.62
N GLN A 117 -11.58 3.88 -9.33
CA GLN A 117 -11.45 5.13 -8.58
C GLN A 117 -10.70 5.02 -7.27
N TRP A 118 -10.52 3.83 -6.73
CA TRP A 118 -9.90 3.65 -5.41
C TRP A 118 -8.46 4.17 -5.36
N ALA A 119 -7.68 3.95 -6.40
CA ALA A 119 -6.28 4.41 -6.47
C ALA A 119 -6.14 5.94 -6.48
N GLU A 120 -7.22 6.68 -6.75
CA GLU A 120 -7.23 8.15 -6.70
C GLU A 120 -7.27 8.69 -5.27
N GLN A 121 -7.63 7.86 -4.30
CA GLN A 121 -7.71 8.24 -2.90
C GLN A 121 -6.37 8.02 -2.20
N LEU A 122 -6.14 8.76 -1.12
CA LEU A 122 -4.98 8.54 -0.29
C LEU A 122 -5.26 7.41 0.70
N VAL A 123 -4.51 6.34 0.59
CA VAL A 123 -4.51 5.24 1.55
C VAL A 123 -3.16 5.21 2.26
N ARG A 124 -3.16 5.44 3.55
CA ARG A 124 -1.96 5.66 4.33
C ARG A 124 -1.97 4.84 5.61
N PRO A 125 -0.85 4.18 5.99
CA PRO A 125 -0.70 3.60 7.31
C PRO A 125 -0.72 4.67 8.40
N ALA A 126 -1.14 4.30 9.60
CA ALA A 126 -1.09 5.20 10.74
C ALA A 126 0.37 5.52 11.10
N LEU A 127 0.63 6.78 11.42
CA LEU A 127 1.97 7.24 11.81
C LEU A 127 2.50 6.55 13.08
N SER A 128 1.58 6.10 13.94
CA SER A 128 1.93 5.41 15.19
C SER A 128 2.67 4.09 14.98
N ASN A 129 2.64 3.57 13.77
CA ASN A 129 3.27 2.30 13.44
C ASN A 129 4.69 2.46 12.87
N PHE A 130 5.11 3.69 12.62
CA PHE A 130 6.51 3.94 12.28
C PHE A 130 7.32 4.04 13.57
N PRO A 131 8.44 3.32 13.70
CA PRO A 131 9.33 3.51 14.83
C PRO A 131 9.83 4.96 14.83
N VAL A 132 9.48 5.63 15.88
CA VAL A 132 9.95 7.00 16.12
C VAL A 132 11.43 6.96 16.47
#